data_3f054b10f12ddf6d000ed8e4fe95f97e
#
_entry.id   3f054b10f12ddf6d000ed8e4fe95f97e
#
_cell.length_a   1.000
_cell.length_b   1.000
_cell.length_c   1.000
_cell.angle_alpha   90.00
_cell.angle_beta   90.00
_cell.angle_gamma   90.00
#
_symmetry.space_group_name_H-M   'P 1'
#
loop_
_entity.id
_entity.type
_entity.pdbx_description
1 polymer ?
#
loop_
_entity_poly.entity_id
_entity_poly.type
_entity_poly.pdbx_seq_one_letter_code
_entity_poly.pdbx_strand_id
1 'polypeptide(L)'
;MLDTRKVSTGDIMGRLVNRQIWLQSRPNGIPQPEDFAIREASIPAIEEGEFLIRNRFLSADPAMRGWIADKSTYWPRIEVGDTMRAFSVGEVQASNNPNYAVGDKVMGIFGWQDYAAVKAPQVMRKVLETDLPLSLSLGVLGLNGLTGYFGVHEVLHPKAGDTVVISTAAGGVGSAAGQVAKISGCRVVGITGGPEKVRQCLEEFGFDAAIDYKATSDLDGALAAACPKGIDAFFDNTSGAIHDAVLRQINLNGRIAICGTASYASWDPWNSGPRPERILLVKRATMRGFLTTDFAAKYEEAVRNLAEWIRAGKLKYREDIHEGLESAPASIKKLYSGENQGKLVIRL
;
A
#
# COMPACT_ATOMS: atom_id res chain seq x y z
N MET A 1 -1.52 53.17 23.90
CA MET A 1 -0.95 51.95 24.52
C MET A 1 -1.77 50.78 24.07
N LEU A 2 -1.30 50.05 23.07
CA LEU A 2 -1.95 48.84 22.57
C LEU A 2 -1.52 47.66 23.45
N ASP A 3 -2.49 47.06 24.13
CA ASP A 3 -2.31 45.89 25.00
C ASP A 3 -2.01 44.65 24.14
N THR A 4 -0.73 44.33 23.98
CA THR A 4 -0.31 43.10 23.33
C THR A 4 -0.39 41.94 24.33
N ARG A 5 -1.55 41.38 24.52
CA ARG A 5 -1.68 40.08 25.27
C ARG A 5 -0.97 39.01 24.48
N LYS A 6 0.13 38.52 25.03
CA LYS A 6 0.76 37.28 24.61
C LYS A 6 -0.25 36.14 24.81
N VAL A 7 -0.85 35.67 23.71
CA VAL A 7 -1.63 34.43 23.73
C VAL A 7 -0.65 33.32 24.03
N SER A 8 -0.82 32.63 25.16
CA SER A 8 0.05 31.54 25.56
C SER A 8 -0.21 30.34 24.63
N THR A 9 0.83 29.59 24.31
CA THR A 9 0.73 28.34 23.52
C THR A 9 -0.27 27.35 24.15
N GLY A 10 -0.49 27.40 25.48
CA GLY A 10 -1.48 26.62 26.20
C GLY A 10 -2.94 26.98 25.88
N ASP A 11 -3.24 28.27 25.61
CA ASP A 11 -4.60 28.74 25.28
C ASP A 11 -5.02 28.35 23.86
N ILE A 12 -4.08 28.14 22.95
CA ILE A 12 -4.36 27.69 21.56
C ILE A 12 -4.63 26.19 21.56
N MET A 13 -3.92 25.39 22.35
CA MET A 13 -4.13 23.93 22.45
C MET A 13 -5.48 23.56 23.09
N GLY A 14 -6.04 24.37 23.99
CA GLY A 14 -7.34 24.12 24.63
C GLY A 14 -8.55 24.26 23.72
N ARG A 15 -8.39 24.71 22.46
CA ARG A 15 -9.46 24.86 21.46
C ARG A 15 -9.35 23.87 20.29
N LEU A 16 -8.26 23.14 20.18
CA LEU A 16 -8.07 22.15 19.11
C LEU A 16 -8.63 20.82 19.56
N VAL A 17 -9.48 20.23 18.75
CA VAL A 17 -10.02 18.88 18.94
C VAL A 17 -9.25 17.88 18.09
N ASN A 18 -9.16 16.63 18.55
CA ASN A 18 -8.66 15.51 17.79
C ASN A 18 -9.86 14.78 17.16
N ARG A 19 -10.10 14.99 15.87
CA ARG A 19 -11.10 14.20 15.14
C ARG A 19 -10.53 12.82 14.84
N GLN A 20 -11.34 11.80 15.02
CA GLN A 20 -10.97 10.40 14.85
C GLN A 20 -12.05 9.67 14.08
N ILE A 21 -11.66 8.74 13.21
CA ILE A 21 -12.58 7.77 12.60
C ILE A 21 -12.52 6.48 13.41
N TRP A 22 -13.65 6.09 13.96
CA TRP A 22 -13.80 4.88 14.77
C TRP A 22 -14.52 3.80 13.96
N LEU A 23 -14.14 2.53 14.18
CA LEU A 23 -14.92 1.40 13.70
C LEU A 23 -16.21 1.32 14.52
N GLN A 24 -17.36 1.56 13.88
CA GLN A 24 -18.66 1.57 14.53
C GLN A 24 -19.35 0.20 14.47
N SER A 25 -19.17 -0.52 13.36
CA SER A 25 -19.68 -1.88 13.16
C SER A 25 -18.73 -2.69 12.30
N ARG A 26 -18.80 -4.03 12.40
CA ARG A 26 -18.01 -4.88 11.51
C ARG A 26 -18.68 -4.99 10.16
N PRO A 27 -17.94 -4.74 9.07
CA PRO A 27 -18.49 -4.83 7.72
C PRO A 27 -18.94 -6.24 7.38
N ASN A 28 -20.10 -6.35 6.75
CA ASN A 28 -20.51 -7.57 6.06
C ASN A 28 -20.09 -7.47 4.58
N GLY A 29 -18.94 -8.03 4.24
CA GLY A 29 -18.37 -7.93 2.89
C GLY A 29 -17.47 -6.70 2.70
N ILE A 30 -17.78 -5.85 1.70
CA ILE A 30 -17.02 -4.62 1.43
C ILE A 30 -17.39 -3.57 2.48
N PRO A 31 -16.40 -2.95 3.16
CA PRO A 31 -16.66 -1.89 4.13
C PRO A 31 -17.46 -0.73 3.50
N GLN A 32 -18.45 -0.25 4.24
CA GLN A 32 -19.29 0.89 3.86
C GLN A 32 -19.01 2.10 4.77
N PRO A 33 -19.29 3.31 4.36
CA PRO A 33 -19.12 4.50 5.21
C PRO A 33 -19.82 4.39 6.56
N GLU A 34 -20.94 3.71 6.62
CA GLU A 34 -21.78 3.49 7.81
C GLU A 34 -21.13 2.57 8.85
N ASP A 35 -20.10 1.81 8.47
CA ASP A 35 -19.30 1.00 9.39
C ASP A 35 -18.37 1.85 10.26
N PHE A 36 -18.29 3.15 9.99
CA PHE A 36 -17.38 4.07 10.63
C PHE A 36 -18.12 5.28 11.20
N ALA A 37 -17.58 5.87 12.27
CA ALA A 37 -18.08 7.10 12.87
C ALA A 37 -16.97 8.11 13.08
N ILE A 38 -17.23 9.38 12.82
CA ILE A 38 -16.35 10.48 13.22
C ILE A 38 -16.65 10.85 14.67
N ARG A 39 -15.62 10.95 15.48
CA ARG A 39 -15.70 11.38 16.87
C ARG A 39 -14.65 12.44 17.16
N GLU A 40 -14.99 13.34 18.06
CA GLU A 40 -14.09 14.35 18.59
C GLU A 40 -13.62 13.94 19.98
N ALA A 41 -12.33 14.09 20.21
CA ALA A 41 -11.67 13.86 21.48
C ALA A 41 -10.72 15.02 21.81
N SER A 42 -10.25 15.08 23.04
CA SER A 42 -9.13 15.98 23.39
C SER A 42 -7.87 15.54 22.65
N ILE A 43 -6.99 16.49 22.32
CA ILE A 43 -5.64 16.14 21.88
C ILE A 43 -4.97 15.34 22.99
N PRO A 44 -4.39 14.15 22.69
CA PRO A 44 -3.81 13.32 23.71
C PRO A 44 -2.57 14.00 24.34
N ALA A 45 -2.48 13.91 25.67
CA ALA A 45 -1.24 14.24 26.38
C ALA A 45 -0.17 13.18 26.06
N ILE A 46 1.10 13.57 26.11
CA ILE A 46 2.23 12.66 25.90
C ILE A 46 2.88 12.30 27.24
N GLU A 47 3.16 11.01 27.40
CA GLU A 47 3.91 10.45 28.53
C GLU A 47 5.42 10.43 28.24
N GLU A 48 6.21 9.93 29.20
CA GLU A 48 7.64 9.71 29.02
C GLU A 48 7.92 8.74 27.86
N GLY A 49 8.82 9.11 26.97
CA GLY A 49 9.17 8.36 25.77
C GLY A 49 8.17 8.48 24.61
N GLU A 50 7.08 9.23 24.79
CA GLU A 50 6.09 9.51 23.74
C GLU A 50 6.36 10.85 23.04
N PHE A 51 5.73 11.01 21.90
CA PHE A 51 5.67 12.26 21.15
C PHE A 51 4.33 12.41 20.45
N LEU A 52 3.89 13.67 20.30
CA LEU A 52 2.63 14.02 19.66
C LEU A 52 2.89 14.28 18.17
N ILE A 53 2.14 13.58 17.34
CA ILE A 53 2.15 13.78 15.89
C ILE A 53 0.86 14.49 15.48
N ARG A 54 0.97 15.49 14.62
CA ARG A 54 -0.12 15.97 13.78
C ARG A 54 -0.04 15.28 12.43
N ASN A 55 -1.02 14.43 12.12
CA ASN A 55 -1.10 13.78 10.82
C ASN A 55 -1.32 14.83 9.72
N ARG A 56 -0.71 14.60 8.57
CA ARG A 56 -0.87 15.41 7.35
C ARG A 56 -1.54 14.62 6.25
N PHE A 57 -1.21 13.33 6.18
CA PHE A 57 -1.82 12.40 5.23
C PHE A 57 -2.07 11.06 5.91
N LEU A 58 -3.18 10.44 5.52
CA LEU A 58 -3.59 9.11 5.96
C LEU A 58 -3.68 8.18 4.75
N SER A 59 -3.36 6.91 4.95
CA SER A 59 -3.46 5.89 3.93
C SER A 59 -4.81 5.17 4.00
N ALA A 60 -5.36 4.81 2.84
CA ALA A 60 -6.34 3.74 2.72
C ALA A 60 -5.70 2.57 1.98
N ASP A 61 -5.77 1.38 2.59
CA ASP A 61 -5.08 0.18 2.12
C ASP A 61 -6.00 -1.04 2.08
N PRO A 62 -5.86 -1.94 1.08
CA PRO A 62 -6.66 -3.16 1.01
C PRO A 62 -6.53 -4.07 2.24
N ALA A 63 -5.39 -4.04 2.93
CA ALA A 63 -5.14 -4.79 4.17
C ALA A 63 -6.10 -4.42 5.31
N MET A 64 -6.63 -3.19 5.31
CA MET A 64 -7.56 -2.70 6.34
C MET A 64 -8.79 -3.57 6.49
N ARG A 65 -9.26 -4.19 5.39
CA ARG A 65 -10.38 -5.13 5.44
C ARG A 65 -10.11 -6.31 6.38
N GLY A 66 -8.91 -6.86 6.35
CA GLY A 66 -8.52 -7.93 7.27
C GLY A 66 -8.40 -7.48 8.72
N TRP A 67 -8.11 -6.19 8.96
CA TRP A 67 -7.98 -5.65 10.32
C TRP A 67 -9.33 -5.41 11.01
N ILE A 68 -10.40 -5.22 10.24
CA ILE A 68 -11.77 -4.98 10.74
C ILE A 68 -12.68 -6.22 10.59
N ALA A 69 -12.15 -7.34 10.09
CA ALA A 69 -12.85 -8.61 10.00
C ALA A 69 -13.04 -9.26 11.38
N ASP A 70 -13.95 -10.23 11.46
CA ASP A 70 -14.19 -10.98 12.71
C ASP A 70 -13.00 -11.82 13.16
N LYS A 71 -12.24 -12.37 12.22
CA LYS A 71 -11.05 -13.19 12.48
C LYS A 71 -9.79 -12.37 12.18
N SER A 72 -8.85 -12.39 13.12
CA SER A 72 -7.50 -11.84 12.91
C SER A 72 -6.79 -12.49 11.72
N THR A 73 -6.03 -11.68 11.00
CA THR A 73 -5.08 -12.16 9.99
C THR A 73 -3.66 -12.15 10.59
N TYR A 74 -2.69 -11.55 9.91
CA TYR A 74 -1.31 -11.39 10.42
C TYR A 74 -1.15 -10.22 11.41
N TRP A 75 -2.21 -9.39 11.61
CA TRP A 75 -2.26 -8.31 12.60
C TRP A 75 -3.47 -8.47 13.51
N PRO A 76 -3.39 -8.03 14.77
CA PRO A 76 -4.53 -8.02 15.68
C PRO A 76 -5.69 -7.24 15.05
N ARG A 77 -6.91 -7.75 15.21
CA ARG A 77 -8.10 -7.05 14.72
C ARG A 77 -8.30 -5.73 15.47
N ILE A 78 -8.99 -4.80 14.84
CA ILE A 78 -9.48 -3.57 15.46
C ILE A 78 -10.79 -3.89 16.15
N GLU A 79 -10.97 -3.46 17.40
CA GLU A 79 -12.24 -3.66 18.09
C GLU A 79 -13.26 -2.58 17.71
N VAL A 80 -14.55 -2.93 17.79
CA VAL A 80 -15.63 -1.94 17.59
C VAL A 80 -15.54 -0.91 18.72
N GLY A 81 -15.50 0.37 18.34
CA GLY A 81 -15.27 1.47 19.27
C GLY A 81 -13.83 1.98 19.29
N ASP A 82 -12.89 1.31 18.60
CA ASP A 82 -11.50 1.79 18.48
C ASP A 82 -11.30 2.70 17.26
N THR A 83 -10.30 3.57 17.35
CA THR A 83 -9.85 4.36 16.19
C THR A 83 -9.33 3.45 15.09
N MET A 84 -9.77 3.71 13.86
CA MET A 84 -9.35 2.95 12.69
C MET A 84 -7.83 3.02 12.52
N ARG A 85 -7.17 1.87 12.56
CA ARG A 85 -5.72 1.76 12.30
C ARG A 85 -5.41 2.14 10.87
N ALA A 86 -4.37 2.95 10.67
CA ALA A 86 -3.89 3.33 9.35
C ALA A 86 -2.41 3.66 9.39
N PHE A 87 -1.75 3.46 8.27
CA PHE A 87 -0.48 4.13 8.02
C PHE A 87 -0.77 5.62 7.81
N SER A 88 0.08 6.44 8.39
CA SER A 88 -0.05 7.89 8.33
C SER A 88 1.33 8.52 8.24
N VAL A 89 1.39 9.71 7.71
CA VAL A 89 2.58 10.55 7.74
C VAL A 89 2.21 11.91 8.32
N GLY A 90 3.02 12.38 9.25
CA GLY A 90 2.77 13.62 9.97
C GLY A 90 4.05 14.25 10.50
N GLU A 91 3.85 15.28 11.32
CA GLU A 91 4.90 16.10 11.89
C GLU A 91 4.82 16.08 13.41
N VAL A 92 5.95 15.93 14.06
CA VAL A 92 6.06 15.96 15.53
C VAL A 92 5.77 17.38 16.04
N GLN A 93 4.77 17.50 16.92
CA GLN A 93 4.34 18.80 17.50
C GLN A 93 4.87 19.00 18.91
N ALA A 94 5.05 17.92 19.68
CA ALA A 94 5.65 17.91 21.01
C ALA A 94 6.35 16.56 21.21
N SER A 95 7.39 16.52 22.04
CA SER A 95 8.15 15.29 22.26
C SER A 95 8.72 15.17 23.66
N ASN A 96 8.52 14.01 24.28
CA ASN A 96 9.20 13.51 25.47
C ASN A 96 10.17 12.36 25.10
N ASN A 97 10.59 12.27 23.82
CA ASN A 97 11.50 11.24 23.33
C ASN A 97 12.72 11.91 22.66
N PRO A 98 13.96 11.67 23.12
CA PRO A 98 15.15 12.35 22.62
C PRO A 98 15.48 12.06 21.15
N ASN A 99 14.92 10.97 20.60
CA ASN A 99 15.16 10.58 19.21
C ASN A 99 14.20 11.23 18.21
N TYR A 100 13.17 11.95 18.67
CA TYR A 100 12.16 12.59 17.81
C TYR A 100 11.98 14.04 18.23
N ALA A 101 12.51 14.96 17.43
CA ALA A 101 12.42 16.41 17.69
C ALA A 101 11.13 16.99 17.09
N VAL A 102 10.66 18.10 17.68
CA VAL A 102 9.59 18.92 17.09
C VAL A 102 9.99 19.34 15.68
N GLY A 103 9.08 19.16 14.73
CA GLY A 103 9.31 19.40 13.31
C GLY A 103 9.79 18.18 12.53
N ASP A 104 10.23 17.08 13.18
CA ASP A 104 10.52 15.84 12.49
C ASP A 104 9.28 15.34 11.74
N LYS A 105 9.47 14.93 10.50
CA LYS A 105 8.44 14.27 9.71
C LYS A 105 8.61 12.75 9.86
N VAL A 106 7.55 12.08 10.23
CA VAL A 106 7.56 10.64 10.53
C VAL A 106 6.40 9.92 9.85
N MET A 107 6.66 8.71 9.39
CA MET A 107 5.69 7.79 8.82
C MET A 107 5.57 6.56 9.72
N GLY A 108 4.35 6.14 10.00
CA GLY A 108 4.10 4.98 10.86
C GLY A 108 2.62 4.66 10.96
N ILE A 109 2.24 4.01 12.07
CA ILE A 109 0.87 3.56 12.34
C ILE A 109 0.24 4.51 13.36
N PHE A 110 -0.39 5.57 12.86
CA PHE A 110 -0.93 6.63 13.71
C PHE A 110 -2.47 6.72 13.66
N GLY A 111 -3.11 5.93 12.81
CA GLY A 111 -4.57 5.82 12.70
C GLY A 111 -5.23 6.94 11.90
N TRP A 112 -6.52 6.77 11.63
CA TRP A 112 -7.35 7.79 10.98
C TRP A 112 -7.78 8.84 12.02
N GLN A 113 -6.94 9.79 12.26
CA GLN A 113 -7.16 10.88 13.23
C GLN A 113 -6.25 12.07 12.93
N ASP A 114 -6.60 13.25 13.48
CA ASP A 114 -5.80 14.46 13.30
C ASP A 114 -4.49 14.40 14.10
N TYR A 115 -4.53 13.91 15.36
CA TYR A 115 -3.38 13.86 16.27
C TYR A 115 -3.24 12.46 16.89
N ALA A 116 -2.01 12.04 17.11
CA ALA A 116 -1.69 10.79 17.79
C ALA A 116 -0.52 10.97 18.78
N ALA A 117 -0.69 10.52 20.02
CA ALA A 117 0.44 10.27 20.92
C ALA A 117 1.00 8.89 20.60
N VAL A 118 2.29 8.79 20.31
CA VAL A 118 2.93 7.57 19.81
C VAL A 118 4.27 7.32 20.47
N LYS A 119 4.67 6.02 20.46
CA LYS A 119 6.00 5.56 20.85
C LYS A 119 6.83 5.16 19.63
N ALA A 120 8.14 5.13 19.78
CA ALA A 120 9.08 4.78 18.71
C ALA A 120 8.72 3.51 17.91
N PRO A 121 8.23 2.40 18.51
CA PRO A 121 7.86 1.20 17.75
C PRO A 121 6.70 1.37 16.75
N GLN A 122 5.92 2.45 16.87
CA GLN A 122 4.84 2.76 15.93
C GLN A 122 5.35 3.53 14.69
N VAL A 123 6.57 4.03 14.74
CA VAL A 123 7.23 4.72 13.62
C VAL A 123 7.95 3.70 12.76
N MET A 124 7.62 3.68 11.48
CA MET A 124 8.34 2.85 10.51
C MET A 124 9.62 3.53 10.03
N ARG A 125 9.56 4.85 9.83
CA ARG A 125 10.74 5.64 9.46
C ARG A 125 10.55 7.14 9.71
N LYS A 126 11.67 7.87 9.82
CA LYS A 126 11.70 9.31 9.59
C LYS A 126 11.69 9.60 8.09
N VAL A 127 11.01 10.69 7.70
CA VAL A 127 10.97 11.13 6.30
C VAL A 127 12.07 12.14 6.07
N LEU A 128 13.08 11.74 5.32
CA LEU A 128 14.27 12.57 5.05
C LEU A 128 14.23 13.22 3.65
N GLU A 129 13.34 12.77 2.77
CA GLU A 129 13.17 13.23 1.39
C GLU A 129 12.38 14.54 1.35
N THR A 130 13.00 15.65 1.79
CA THR A 130 12.33 16.95 1.95
C THR A 130 12.04 17.67 0.64
N ASP A 131 12.65 17.23 -0.45
CA ASP A 131 12.46 17.70 -1.82
C ASP A 131 11.33 17.00 -2.58
N LEU A 132 10.76 15.93 -2.00
CA LEU A 132 9.65 15.17 -2.57
C LEU A 132 8.36 15.40 -1.77
N PRO A 133 7.18 15.27 -2.40
CA PRO A 133 5.91 15.37 -1.69
C PRO A 133 5.80 14.40 -0.51
N LEU A 134 5.36 14.92 0.64
CA LEU A 134 5.26 14.13 1.87
C LEU A 134 4.31 12.91 1.74
N SER A 135 3.26 13.05 0.93
CA SER A 135 2.28 11.98 0.62
C SER A 135 2.93 10.72 0.06
N LEU A 136 4.03 10.85 -0.70
CA LEU A 136 4.75 9.70 -1.28
C LEU A 136 5.24 8.72 -0.22
N SER A 137 5.43 9.17 1.02
CA SER A 137 5.79 8.32 2.16
C SER A 137 4.71 7.29 2.51
N LEU A 138 3.46 7.46 2.03
CA LEU A 138 2.38 6.48 2.16
C LEU A 138 2.21 5.60 0.91
N GLY A 139 2.83 5.99 -0.19
CA GLY A 139 2.75 5.32 -1.49
C GLY A 139 4.08 4.73 -1.91
N VAL A 140 4.65 5.33 -2.96
CA VAL A 140 5.86 4.83 -3.63
C VAL A 140 7.13 4.90 -2.77
N LEU A 141 7.24 5.81 -1.82
CA LEU A 141 8.32 5.89 -0.82
C LEU A 141 7.92 5.27 0.53
N GLY A 142 6.79 4.58 0.59
CA GLY A 142 6.27 3.88 1.74
C GLY A 142 5.96 2.43 1.42
N LEU A 143 4.92 1.90 2.09
CA LEU A 143 4.61 0.48 2.05
C LEU A 143 4.43 -0.06 0.63
N ASN A 144 3.76 0.69 -0.26
CA ASN A 144 3.49 0.22 -1.62
C ASN A 144 4.77 0.07 -2.46
N GLY A 145 5.63 1.08 -2.47
CA GLY A 145 6.89 1.02 -3.20
C GLY A 145 7.87 0.02 -2.59
N LEU A 146 7.97 -0.03 -1.26
CA LEU A 146 8.79 -1.02 -0.55
C LEU A 146 8.33 -2.45 -0.84
N THR A 147 7.01 -2.70 -0.87
CA THR A 147 6.47 -4.02 -1.24
C THR A 147 6.84 -4.39 -2.67
N GLY A 148 6.69 -3.45 -3.62
CA GLY A 148 7.11 -3.66 -5.00
C GLY A 148 8.62 -3.93 -5.12
N TYR A 149 9.42 -3.12 -4.45
CA TYR A 149 10.88 -3.23 -4.44
C TYR A 149 11.36 -4.59 -3.91
N PHE A 150 10.92 -4.96 -2.71
CA PHE A 150 11.37 -6.21 -2.09
C PHE A 150 10.78 -7.44 -2.78
N GLY A 151 9.53 -7.41 -3.21
CA GLY A 151 8.95 -8.52 -3.96
C GLY A 151 9.69 -8.80 -5.26
N VAL A 152 10.20 -7.77 -5.93
CA VAL A 152 11.04 -7.93 -7.13
C VAL A 152 12.45 -8.37 -6.76
N HIS A 153 13.14 -7.64 -5.87
CA HIS A 153 14.56 -7.89 -5.61
C HIS A 153 14.85 -9.04 -4.65
N GLU A 154 13.99 -9.26 -3.63
CA GLU A 154 14.25 -10.22 -2.54
C GLU A 154 13.41 -11.51 -2.64
N VAL A 155 12.42 -11.53 -3.54
CA VAL A 155 11.55 -12.70 -3.72
C VAL A 155 11.64 -13.26 -5.13
N LEU A 156 11.45 -12.42 -6.14
CA LEU A 156 11.48 -12.85 -7.54
C LEU A 156 12.90 -12.98 -8.09
N HIS A 157 13.83 -12.12 -7.68
CA HIS A 157 15.22 -12.07 -8.20
C HIS A 157 15.28 -12.19 -9.73
N PRO A 158 14.54 -11.33 -10.50
CA PRO A 158 14.51 -11.48 -11.93
C PRO A 158 15.85 -11.11 -12.57
N LYS A 159 16.15 -11.73 -13.71
CA LYS A 159 17.32 -11.42 -14.51
C LYS A 159 16.92 -10.50 -15.67
N ALA A 160 17.86 -9.72 -16.16
CA ALA A 160 17.63 -8.93 -17.38
C ALA A 160 17.20 -9.85 -18.52
N GLY A 161 16.11 -9.45 -19.21
CA GLY A 161 15.49 -10.24 -20.27
C GLY A 161 14.37 -11.20 -19.81
N ASP A 162 14.22 -11.45 -18.50
CA ASP A 162 13.08 -12.22 -17.98
C ASP A 162 11.75 -11.54 -18.31
N THR A 163 10.71 -12.34 -18.55
CA THR A 163 9.34 -11.86 -18.64
C THR A 163 8.69 -11.90 -17.26
N VAL A 164 8.34 -10.73 -16.73
CA VAL A 164 7.69 -10.55 -15.42
C VAL A 164 6.24 -10.13 -15.63
N VAL A 165 5.31 -10.94 -15.13
CA VAL A 165 3.88 -10.60 -15.10
C VAL A 165 3.54 -9.95 -13.75
N ILE A 166 2.70 -8.91 -13.77
CA ILE A 166 2.25 -8.19 -12.57
C ILE A 166 0.73 -8.17 -12.56
N SER A 167 0.08 -8.72 -11.56
CA SER A 167 -1.35 -8.54 -11.35
C SER A 167 -1.66 -7.25 -10.59
N THR A 168 -2.85 -6.66 -10.78
CA THR A 168 -3.21 -5.30 -10.29
C THR A 168 -2.19 -4.25 -10.72
N ALA A 169 -1.74 -4.33 -11.97
CA ALA A 169 -0.57 -3.64 -12.51
C ALA A 169 -0.59 -2.12 -12.40
N ALA A 170 -1.76 -1.49 -12.46
CA ALA A 170 -1.93 -0.04 -12.30
C ALA A 170 -2.17 0.39 -10.83
N GLY A 171 -2.22 -0.55 -9.88
CA GLY A 171 -2.36 -0.26 -8.46
C GLY A 171 -1.05 0.23 -7.82
N GLY A 172 -1.12 0.74 -6.59
CA GLY A 172 0.03 1.33 -5.90
C GLY A 172 1.25 0.39 -5.78
N VAL A 173 1.04 -0.89 -5.47
CA VAL A 173 2.12 -1.90 -5.41
C VAL A 173 2.50 -2.37 -6.80
N GLY A 174 1.51 -2.70 -7.64
CA GLY A 174 1.75 -3.28 -8.96
C GLY A 174 2.52 -2.34 -9.90
N SER A 175 2.19 -1.05 -9.90
CA SER A 175 2.90 -0.05 -10.70
C SER A 175 4.36 0.12 -10.27
N ALA A 176 4.61 0.11 -8.96
CA ALA A 176 5.98 0.15 -8.43
C ALA A 176 6.75 -1.11 -8.80
N ALA A 177 6.19 -2.31 -8.53
CA ALA A 177 6.83 -3.59 -8.83
C ALA A 177 7.18 -3.73 -10.31
N GLY A 178 6.26 -3.36 -11.22
CA GLY A 178 6.51 -3.43 -12.65
C GLY A 178 7.62 -2.50 -13.11
N GLN A 179 7.64 -1.27 -12.62
CA GLN A 179 8.71 -0.32 -12.96
C GLN A 179 10.05 -0.74 -12.36
N VAL A 180 10.09 -1.27 -11.15
CA VAL A 180 11.31 -1.85 -10.56
C VAL A 180 11.82 -3.02 -11.44
N ALA A 181 10.94 -3.89 -11.92
CA ALA A 181 11.31 -4.94 -12.88
C ALA A 181 11.81 -4.36 -14.22
N LYS A 182 11.20 -3.27 -14.73
CA LYS A 182 11.70 -2.55 -15.93
C LYS A 182 13.11 -1.99 -15.70
N ILE A 183 13.36 -1.35 -14.56
CA ILE A 183 14.69 -0.82 -14.21
C ILE A 183 15.72 -1.96 -14.12
N SER A 184 15.29 -3.17 -13.70
CA SER A 184 16.11 -4.38 -13.67
C SER A 184 16.32 -5.01 -15.06
N GLY A 185 15.83 -4.40 -16.15
CA GLY A 185 16.01 -4.87 -17.52
C GLY A 185 15.05 -5.97 -17.97
N CYS A 186 13.93 -6.16 -17.27
CA CYS A 186 12.93 -7.17 -17.59
C CYS A 186 11.94 -6.69 -18.64
N ARG A 187 11.33 -7.65 -19.35
CA ARG A 187 10.07 -7.45 -20.07
C ARG A 187 8.93 -7.52 -19.03
N VAL A 188 8.06 -6.52 -19.01
CA VAL A 188 6.97 -6.44 -18.03
C VAL A 188 5.61 -6.47 -18.70
N VAL A 189 4.75 -7.38 -18.27
CA VAL A 189 3.36 -7.52 -18.72
C VAL A 189 2.42 -7.25 -17.54
N GLY A 190 1.57 -6.25 -17.65
CA GLY A 190 0.60 -5.89 -16.63
C GLY A 190 -0.74 -6.57 -16.84
N ILE A 191 -1.39 -7.03 -15.77
CA ILE A 191 -2.81 -7.44 -15.78
C ILE A 191 -3.57 -6.45 -14.92
N THR A 192 -4.55 -5.76 -15.49
CA THR A 192 -5.34 -4.74 -14.81
C THR A 192 -6.77 -4.71 -15.33
N GLY A 193 -7.66 -3.92 -14.76
CA GLY A 193 -9.06 -3.85 -15.20
C GLY A 193 -9.42 -2.49 -15.75
N GLY A 194 -9.92 -2.47 -16.98
CA GLY A 194 -10.38 -1.30 -17.71
C GLY A 194 -9.31 -0.63 -18.58
N PRO A 195 -9.75 -0.02 -19.70
CA PRO A 195 -8.87 0.52 -20.74
C PRO A 195 -7.97 1.64 -20.25
N GLU A 196 -8.45 2.47 -19.31
CA GLU A 196 -7.66 3.55 -18.72
C GLU A 196 -6.44 3.03 -17.98
N LYS A 197 -6.61 1.99 -17.16
CA LYS A 197 -5.51 1.37 -16.40
C LYS A 197 -4.53 0.62 -17.31
N VAL A 198 -5.02 0.05 -18.41
CA VAL A 198 -4.15 -0.52 -19.45
C VAL A 198 -3.28 0.59 -20.06
N ARG A 199 -3.88 1.72 -20.46
CA ARG A 199 -3.15 2.87 -21.00
C ARG A 199 -2.09 3.38 -20.00
N GLN A 200 -2.44 3.51 -18.71
CA GLN A 200 -1.48 3.90 -17.68
C GLN A 200 -0.27 2.97 -17.60
N CYS A 201 -0.50 1.65 -17.64
CA CYS A 201 0.60 0.68 -17.64
C CYS A 201 1.55 0.90 -18.84
N LEU A 202 1.00 1.13 -20.03
CA LEU A 202 1.78 1.27 -21.26
C LEU A 202 2.48 2.62 -21.36
N GLU A 203 1.72 3.72 -21.23
CA GLU A 203 2.19 5.07 -21.55
C GLU A 203 2.91 5.75 -20.37
N GLU A 204 2.48 5.49 -19.13
CA GLU A 204 3.08 6.15 -17.97
C GLU A 204 4.14 5.29 -17.31
N PHE A 205 3.83 4.00 -17.07
CA PHE A 205 4.73 3.10 -16.34
C PHE A 205 5.70 2.36 -17.25
N GLY A 206 5.56 2.47 -18.58
CA GLY A 206 6.48 1.92 -19.56
C GLY A 206 6.50 0.39 -19.63
N PHE A 207 5.37 -0.27 -19.31
CA PHE A 207 5.25 -1.71 -19.45
C PHE A 207 5.24 -2.10 -20.93
N ASP A 208 5.75 -3.29 -21.25
CA ASP A 208 5.85 -3.75 -22.63
C ASP A 208 4.52 -4.26 -23.19
N ALA A 209 3.61 -4.70 -22.31
CA ALA A 209 2.24 -5.07 -22.65
C ALA A 209 1.33 -4.93 -21.42
N ALA A 210 0.03 -4.79 -21.66
CA ALA A 210 -0.96 -4.80 -20.59
C ALA A 210 -2.25 -5.48 -21.07
N ILE A 211 -2.87 -6.26 -20.18
CA ILE A 211 -4.08 -7.04 -20.44
C ILE A 211 -5.21 -6.50 -19.58
N ASP A 212 -6.35 -6.17 -20.20
CA ASP A 212 -7.59 -5.89 -19.51
C ASP A 212 -8.33 -7.21 -19.23
N TYR A 213 -8.20 -7.72 -17.99
CA TYR A 213 -8.83 -8.96 -17.60
C TYR A 213 -10.37 -8.89 -17.57
N LYS A 214 -10.94 -7.67 -17.55
CA LYS A 214 -12.40 -7.47 -17.58
C LYS A 214 -12.97 -7.53 -19.02
N ALA A 215 -12.15 -7.21 -19.99
CA ALA A 215 -12.54 -7.18 -21.41
C ALA A 215 -12.25 -8.50 -22.14
N THR A 216 -11.34 -9.34 -21.63
CA THR A 216 -11.01 -10.61 -22.27
C THR A 216 -11.81 -11.77 -21.71
N SER A 217 -12.36 -12.61 -22.58
CA SER A 217 -12.97 -13.89 -22.22
C SER A 217 -11.97 -15.06 -22.21
N ASP A 218 -10.78 -14.86 -22.82
CA ASP A 218 -9.69 -15.84 -22.88
C ASP A 218 -8.40 -15.22 -22.34
N LEU A 219 -8.24 -15.33 -21.02
CA LEU A 219 -7.05 -14.81 -20.35
C LEU A 219 -5.79 -15.62 -20.69
N ASP A 220 -5.93 -16.93 -20.93
CA ASP A 220 -4.80 -17.78 -21.30
C ASP A 220 -4.25 -17.38 -22.68
N GLY A 221 -5.12 -17.17 -23.68
CA GLY A 221 -4.72 -16.70 -24.99
C GLY A 221 -4.12 -15.29 -24.97
N ALA A 222 -4.70 -14.38 -24.18
CA ALA A 222 -4.16 -13.03 -24.00
C ALA A 222 -2.77 -13.05 -23.36
N LEU A 223 -2.54 -13.90 -22.36
CA LEU A 223 -1.22 -14.08 -21.75
C LEU A 223 -0.22 -14.68 -22.73
N ALA A 224 -0.60 -15.72 -23.50
CA ALA A 224 0.27 -16.34 -24.49
C ALA A 224 0.72 -15.32 -25.55
N ALA A 225 -0.18 -14.45 -26.01
CA ALA A 225 0.14 -13.38 -26.97
C ALA A 225 1.06 -12.32 -26.36
N ALA A 226 0.83 -11.92 -25.10
CA ALA A 226 1.63 -10.91 -24.41
C ALA A 226 3.00 -11.46 -23.95
N CYS A 227 3.10 -12.77 -23.67
CA CYS A 227 4.28 -13.45 -23.16
C CYS A 227 4.76 -14.55 -24.13
N PRO A 228 5.20 -14.25 -25.36
CA PRO A 228 5.50 -15.25 -26.39
C PRO A 228 6.67 -16.20 -26.02
N LYS A 229 7.47 -15.85 -25.03
CA LYS A 229 8.56 -16.68 -24.48
C LYS A 229 8.17 -17.37 -23.15
N GLY A 230 6.88 -17.32 -22.76
CA GLY A 230 6.42 -17.76 -21.45
C GLY A 230 6.69 -16.73 -20.34
N ILE A 231 6.48 -17.12 -19.10
CA ILE A 231 6.53 -16.25 -17.91
C ILE A 231 7.63 -16.74 -16.97
N ASP A 232 8.64 -15.93 -16.72
CA ASP A 232 9.77 -16.27 -15.84
C ASP A 232 9.52 -15.90 -14.39
N ALA A 233 8.75 -14.82 -14.17
CA ALA A 233 8.40 -14.37 -12.82
C ALA A 233 6.98 -13.78 -12.78
N PHE A 234 6.31 -13.97 -11.65
CA PHE A 234 4.97 -13.44 -11.41
C PHE A 234 4.89 -12.75 -10.05
N PHE A 235 4.51 -11.47 -10.09
CA PHE A 235 4.20 -10.69 -8.90
C PHE A 235 2.69 -10.69 -8.71
N ASP A 236 2.22 -11.50 -7.76
CA ASP A 236 0.79 -11.75 -7.56
C ASP A 236 0.19 -10.94 -6.42
N ASN A 237 -0.64 -9.98 -6.79
CA ASN A 237 -1.45 -9.18 -5.85
C ASN A 237 -2.88 -9.72 -5.69
N THR A 238 -3.30 -10.71 -6.50
CA THR A 238 -4.72 -11.07 -6.63
C THR A 238 -5.06 -12.47 -6.21
N SER A 239 -4.21 -13.46 -6.51
CA SER A 239 -4.59 -14.87 -6.48
C SER A 239 -5.75 -15.23 -7.45
N GLY A 240 -6.44 -16.35 -7.25
CA GLY A 240 -7.62 -16.74 -8.01
C GLY A 240 -7.37 -16.98 -9.51
N ALA A 241 -8.34 -16.65 -10.35
CA ALA A 241 -8.31 -16.97 -11.79
C ALA A 241 -7.09 -16.41 -12.54
N ILE A 242 -6.61 -15.22 -12.15
CA ILE A 242 -5.40 -14.62 -12.74
C ILE A 242 -4.18 -15.47 -12.38
N HIS A 243 -4.05 -15.85 -11.11
CA HIS A 243 -2.99 -16.75 -10.64
C HIS A 243 -2.97 -18.04 -11.43
N ASP A 244 -4.13 -18.67 -11.56
CA ASP A 244 -4.27 -19.96 -12.24
C ASP A 244 -3.87 -19.89 -13.72
N ALA A 245 -4.25 -18.80 -14.42
CA ALA A 245 -3.89 -18.59 -15.80
C ALA A 245 -2.36 -18.37 -15.97
N VAL A 246 -1.74 -17.60 -15.10
CA VAL A 246 -0.29 -17.37 -15.12
C VAL A 246 0.48 -18.66 -14.81
N LEU A 247 0.04 -19.45 -13.83
CA LEU A 247 0.69 -20.73 -13.49
C LEU A 247 0.73 -21.68 -14.67
N ARG A 248 -0.33 -21.75 -15.50
CA ARG A 248 -0.36 -22.63 -16.69
C ARG A 248 0.77 -22.29 -17.69
N GLN A 249 1.25 -21.06 -17.69
CA GLN A 249 2.24 -20.55 -18.65
C GLN A 249 3.61 -20.25 -18.02
N ILE A 250 3.78 -20.60 -16.73
CA ILE A 250 5.04 -20.38 -16.02
C ILE A 250 6.18 -21.20 -16.65
N ASN A 251 7.32 -20.59 -16.83
CA ASN A 251 8.52 -21.22 -17.38
C ASN A 251 9.17 -22.18 -16.38
N LEU A 252 10.13 -22.96 -16.88
CA LEU A 252 11.00 -23.78 -16.06
C LEU A 252 11.79 -22.88 -15.08
N ASN A 253 11.80 -23.25 -13.79
CA ASN A 253 12.38 -22.46 -12.70
C ASN A 253 11.71 -21.09 -12.50
N GLY A 254 10.45 -20.95 -12.92
CA GLY A 254 9.68 -19.73 -12.70
C GLY A 254 9.51 -19.40 -11.22
N ARG A 255 9.33 -18.13 -10.92
CA ARG A 255 9.26 -17.61 -9.54
C ARG A 255 7.98 -16.81 -9.35
N ILE A 256 7.28 -17.10 -8.27
CA ILE A 256 6.00 -16.46 -7.94
C ILE A 256 6.11 -15.79 -6.56
N ALA A 257 5.91 -14.49 -6.49
CA ALA A 257 5.80 -13.74 -5.26
C ALA A 257 4.31 -13.51 -4.93
N ILE A 258 3.83 -14.14 -3.87
CA ILE A 258 2.47 -13.92 -3.36
C ILE A 258 2.49 -12.70 -2.44
N CYS A 259 2.02 -11.59 -2.96
CA CYS A 259 1.93 -10.31 -2.27
C CYS A 259 0.54 -10.09 -1.68
N GLY A 260 -0.50 -10.56 -2.36
CA GLY A 260 -1.87 -10.34 -1.94
C GLY A 260 -2.86 -11.31 -2.56
N THR A 261 -4.10 -11.22 -2.10
CA THR A 261 -5.20 -12.11 -2.48
C THR A 261 -6.47 -11.31 -2.74
N ALA A 262 -6.32 -10.19 -3.45
CA ALA A 262 -7.38 -9.19 -3.63
C ALA A 262 -8.62 -9.73 -4.38
N SER A 263 -8.51 -10.85 -5.10
CA SER A 263 -9.66 -11.50 -5.75
C SER A 263 -10.60 -12.20 -4.76
N TYR A 264 -10.13 -12.52 -3.55
CA TYR A 264 -10.94 -13.22 -2.57
C TYR A 264 -11.71 -12.25 -1.69
N ALA A 265 -13.03 -12.42 -1.69
CA ALA A 265 -13.91 -11.63 -0.84
C ALA A 265 -13.81 -12.01 0.64
N SER A 266 -13.53 -13.30 0.92
CA SER A 266 -13.37 -13.85 2.27
C SER A 266 -12.38 -15.02 2.25
N TRP A 267 -11.79 -15.30 3.41
CA TRP A 267 -10.96 -16.47 3.66
C TRP A 267 -11.73 -17.62 4.32
N ASP A 268 -12.97 -17.38 4.68
CA ASP A 268 -13.84 -18.36 5.31
C ASP A 268 -15.21 -18.37 4.59
N PRO A 269 -15.62 -19.48 3.99
CA PRO A 269 -14.87 -20.73 3.90
C PRO A 269 -13.60 -20.61 3.07
N TRP A 270 -12.66 -21.56 3.23
CA TRP A 270 -11.42 -21.60 2.46
C TRP A 270 -11.71 -21.64 0.96
N ASN A 271 -11.05 -20.78 0.21
CA ASN A 271 -11.27 -20.66 -1.22
C ASN A 271 -10.81 -21.94 -1.94
N SER A 272 -11.61 -22.43 -2.90
CA SER A 272 -11.29 -23.55 -3.77
C SER A 272 -10.66 -23.08 -5.08
N GLY A 273 -9.84 -23.94 -5.68
CA GLY A 273 -9.19 -23.68 -6.97
C GLY A 273 -8.30 -24.85 -7.41
N PRO A 274 -7.67 -24.75 -8.58
CA PRO A 274 -6.67 -25.71 -9.04
C PRO A 274 -5.54 -25.88 -8.02
N ARG A 275 -5.05 -27.11 -7.95
CA ARG A 275 -3.92 -27.46 -7.08
C ARG A 275 -2.60 -27.15 -7.79
N PRO A 276 -1.75 -26.26 -7.26
CA PRO A 276 -0.54 -25.79 -7.95
C PRO A 276 0.61 -26.80 -7.91
N GLU A 277 0.57 -27.79 -7.03
CA GLU A 277 1.70 -28.67 -6.70
C GLU A 277 2.29 -29.39 -7.92
N ARG A 278 1.42 -29.86 -8.84
CA ARG A 278 1.89 -30.53 -10.06
C ARG A 278 2.66 -29.57 -10.97
N ILE A 279 2.19 -28.34 -11.11
CA ILE A 279 2.85 -27.33 -11.94
C ILE A 279 4.19 -26.97 -11.32
N LEU A 280 4.22 -26.68 -10.01
CA LEU A 280 5.45 -26.37 -9.28
C LEU A 280 6.49 -27.47 -9.42
N LEU A 281 6.08 -28.74 -9.27
CA LEU A 281 6.98 -29.88 -9.42
C LEU A 281 7.55 -30.00 -10.84
N VAL A 282 6.68 -29.97 -11.86
CA VAL A 282 7.09 -30.18 -13.26
C VAL A 282 7.94 -29.01 -13.75
N LYS A 283 7.59 -27.79 -13.39
CA LYS A 283 8.32 -26.58 -13.76
C LYS A 283 9.50 -26.27 -12.83
N ARG A 284 9.65 -27.00 -11.71
CA ARG A 284 10.62 -26.69 -10.65
C ARG A 284 10.52 -25.22 -10.21
N ALA A 285 9.27 -24.70 -10.22
CA ALA A 285 8.97 -23.32 -9.90
C ALA A 285 8.93 -23.10 -8.38
N THR A 286 9.25 -21.87 -7.96
CA THR A 286 9.18 -21.44 -6.56
C THR A 286 8.01 -20.49 -6.37
N MET A 287 7.21 -20.72 -5.33
CA MET A 287 6.14 -19.83 -4.90
C MET A 287 6.41 -19.41 -3.45
N ARG A 288 6.49 -18.09 -3.19
CA ARG A 288 6.82 -17.55 -1.87
C ARG A 288 5.89 -16.41 -1.49
N GLY A 289 5.22 -16.55 -0.33
CA GLY A 289 4.56 -15.43 0.34
C GLY A 289 5.57 -14.56 1.09
N PHE A 290 5.31 -13.27 1.21
CA PHE A 290 6.14 -12.34 1.95
C PHE A 290 5.34 -11.16 2.49
N LEU A 291 5.85 -10.54 3.55
CA LEU A 291 5.41 -9.25 4.05
C LEU A 291 6.56 -8.25 3.92
N THR A 292 6.24 -7.00 3.70
CA THR A 292 7.25 -5.92 3.62
C THR A 292 8.09 -5.85 4.90
N THR A 293 7.48 -6.12 6.05
CA THR A 293 8.14 -6.15 7.37
C THR A 293 9.27 -7.17 7.50
N ASP A 294 9.29 -8.21 6.66
CA ASP A 294 10.38 -9.20 6.64
C ASP A 294 11.72 -8.56 6.25
N PHE A 295 11.67 -7.39 5.63
CA PHE A 295 12.83 -6.66 5.10
C PHE A 295 13.07 -5.32 5.78
N ALA A 296 12.56 -5.11 7.00
CA ALA A 296 12.61 -3.82 7.71
C ALA A 296 14.03 -3.24 7.82
N ALA A 297 15.05 -4.09 8.01
CA ALA A 297 16.45 -3.67 8.07
C ALA A 297 17.00 -3.03 6.77
N LYS A 298 16.30 -3.23 5.64
CA LYS A 298 16.69 -2.69 4.32
C LYS A 298 15.83 -1.49 3.87
N TYR A 299 14.94 -0.98 4.72
CA TYR A 299 13.99 0.08 4.33
C TYR A 299 14.70 1.35 3.86
N GLU A 300 15.71 1.80 4.59
CA GLU A 300 16.44 3.04 4.24
C GLU A 300 17.13 2.96 2.89
N GLU A 301 17.74 1.81 2.57
CA GLU A 301 18.35 1.57 1.28
C GLU A 301 17.31 1.56 0.16
N ALA A 302 16.21 0.83 0.35
CA ALA A 302 15.13 0.73 -0.64
C ALA A 302 14.48 2.09 -0.91
N VAL A 303 14.19 2.88 0.15
CA VAL A 303 13.62 4.23 0.00
C VAL A 303 14.58 5.15 -0.74
N ARG A 304 15.87 5.11 -0.44
CA ARG A 304 16.90 5.90 -1.15
C ARG A 304 16.88 5.57 -2.65
N ASN A 305 16.92 4.29 -3.01
CA ASN A 305 16.89 3.86 -4.42
C ASN A 305 15.59 4.30 -5.12
N LEU A 306 14.44 4.12 -4.49
CA LEU A 306 13.15 4.56 -5.04
C LEU A 306 13.11 6.08 -5.23
N ALA A 307 13.58 6.85 -4.25
CA ALA A 307 13.64 8.31 -4.34
C ALA A 307 14.58 8.79 -5.46
N GLU A 308 15.74 8.15 -5.62
CA GLU A 308 16.67 8.44 -6.72
C GLU A 308 16.03 8.13 -8.09
N TRP A 309 15.30 7.04 -8.22
CA TRP A 309 14.60 6.71 -9.46
C TRP A 309 13.45 7.69 -9.77
N ILE A 310 12.76 8.19 -8.75
CA ILE A 310 11.75 9.25 -8.92
C ILE A 310 12.41 10.54 -9.41
N ARG A 311 13.49 10.99 -8.77
CA ARG A 311 14.24 12.19 -9.17
C ARG A 311 14.79 12.09 -10.58
N ALA A 312 15.24 10.90 -10.97
CA ALA A 312 15.74 10.62 -12.33
C ALA A 312 14.61 10.42 -13.37
N GLY A 313 13.33 10.49 -12.95
CA GLY A 313 12.18 10.26 -13.83
C GLY A 313 12.02 8.81 -14.31
N LYS A 314 12.76 7.87 -13.71
CA LYS A 314 12.70 6.43 -14.02
C LYS A 314 11.56 5.70 -13.34
N LEU A 315 11.07 6.23 -12.21
CA LEU A 315 9.95 5.71 -11.46
C LEU A 315 8.84 6.76 -11.41
N LYS A 316 7.70 6.44 -11.96
CA LYS A 316 6.49 7.27 -11.95
C LYS A 316 5.55 6.78 -10.87
N TYR A 317 4.70 7.67 -10.36
CA TYR A 317 3.71 7.35 -9.35
C TYR A 317 2.39 8.07 -9.64
N ARG A 318 1.31 7.52 -9.14
CA ARG A 318 -0.01 8.15 -9.11
C ARG A 318 -0.60 8.10 -7.72
N GLU A 319 -1.18 9.20 -7.30
CA GLU A 319 -1.91 9.33 -6.04
C GLU A 319 -3.34 9.79 -6.34
N ASP A 320 -4.30 9.17 -5.68
CA ASP A 320 -5.71 9.56 -5.64
C ASP A 320 -5.93 10.24 -4.29
N ILE A 321 -5.81 11.56 -4.25
CA ILE A 321 -5.83 12.35 -3.02
C ILE A 321 -7.24 12.84 -2.74
N HIS A 322 -7.78 12.46 -1.58
CA HIS A 322 -9.06 12.91 -1.07
C HIS A 322 -8.84 13.90 0.07
N GLU A 323 -9.64 14.96 0.12
CA GLU A 323 -9.51 16.03 1.11
C GLU A 323 -10.41 15.76 2.33
N GLY A 324 -9.84 16.03 3.53
CA GLY A 324 -10.55 15.96 4.80
C GLY A 324 -10.67 14.56 5.39
N LEU A 325 -10.59 14.47 6.72
CA LEU A 325 -10.72 13.22 7.47
C LEU A 325 -12.04 12.50 7.17
N GLU A 326 -13.10 13.23 6.96
CA GLU A 326 -14.45 12.74 6.65
C GLU A 326 -14.54 11.96 5.34
N SER A 327 -13.57 12.12 4.43
CA SER A 327 -13.50 11.36 3.19
C SER A 327 -12.96 9.92 3.36
N ALA A 328 -12.32 9.62 4.49
CA ALA A 328 -11.65 8.34 4.72
C ALA A 328 -12.60 7.12 4.65
N PRO A 329 -13.80 7.12 5.28
CA PRO A 329 -14.74 6.00 5.18
C PRO A 329 -15.19 5.68 3.75
N ALA A 330 -15.50 6.70 2.96
CA ALA A 330 -15.90 6.50 1.56
C ALA A 330 -14.74 6.03 0.68
N SER A 331 -13.52 6.44 1.01
CA SER A 331 -12.31 6.10 0.28
C SER A 331 -11.97 4.61 0.32
N ILE A 332 -12.21 3.94 1.46
CA ILE A 332 -11.94 2.51 1.58
C ILE A 332 -12.81 1.67 0.63
N LYS A 333 -14.06 2.08 0.41
CA LYS A 333 -14.98 1.42 -0.54
C LYS A 333 -14.42 1.46 -1.97
N LYS A 334 -13.85 2.60 -2.40
CA LYS A 334 -13.28 2.77 -3.75
C LYS A 334 -12.13 1.81 -4.05
N LEU A 335 -11.36 1.40 -3.03
CA LEU A 335 -10.29 0.42 -3.22
C LEU A 335 -10.83 -0.93 -3.69
N TYR A 336 -11.99 -1.34 -3.20
CA TYR A 336 -12.56 -2.65 -3.51
C TYR A 336 -13.42 -2.65 -4.78
N SER A 337 -13.99 -1.50 -5.16
CA SER A 337 -14.65 -1.33 -6.47
C SER A 337 -13.65 -1.16 -7.62
N GLY A 338 -12.38 -0.84 -7.29
CA GLY A 338 -11.33 -0.59 -8.26
C GLY A 338 -11.47 0.76 -8.97
N GLU A 339 -12.16 1.70 -8.37
CA GLU A 339 -12.37 3.06 -8.91
C GLU A 339 -11.20 3.99 -8.63
N ASN A 340 -10.32 3.64 -7.69
CA ASN A 340 -9.14 4.44 -7.36
C ASN A 340 -8.15 4.55 -8.52
N GLN A 341 -7.53 5.73 -8.63
CA GLN A 341 -6.56 6.09 -9.68
C GLN A 341 -5.13 6.17 -9.10
N GLY A 342 -4.57 5.02 -8.74
CA GLY A 342 -3.26 4.95 -8.08
C GLY A 342 -3.36 4.70 -6.58
N LYS A 343 -2.41 5.20 -5.80
CA LYS A 343 -2.42 5.11 -4.34
C LYS A 343 -3.45 6.08 -3.74
N LEU A 344 -4.41 5.54 -3.00
CA LEU A 344 -5.42 6.36 -2.32
C LEU A 344 -4.85 6.92 -1.01
N VAL A 345 -4.93 8.24 -0.86
CA VAL A 345 -4.40 9.01 0.26
C VAL A 345 -5.43 10.06 0.69
N ILE A 346 -5.57 10.27 1.99
CA ILE A 346 -6.42 11.33 2.54
C ILE A 346 -5.52 12.45 3.05
N ARG A 347 -5.73 13.69 2.61
CA ARG A 347 -5.06 14.89 3.11
C ARG A 347 -5.89 15.50 4.25
N LEU A 348 -5.24 15.84 5.37
CA LEU A 348 -5.86 16.50 6.53
C LEU A 348 -5.61 18.00 6.57
#